data_5c4c4b016074d445b4ed26db6c49b6e7
#
_entry.id   5c4c4b016074d445b4ed26db6c49b6e7
#
_cell.length_a   1.000
_cell.length_b   1.000
_cell.length_c   1.000
_cell.angle_alpha   90.00
_cell.angle_beta   90.00
_cell.angle_gamma   90.00
#
_symmetry.space_group_name_H-M   'P 1'
#
loop_
_entity.id
_entity.type
_entity.pdbx_description
1 polymer ?
#
loop_
_entity_poly.entity_id
_entity_poly.type
_entity_poly.pdbx_seq_one_letter_code
_entity_poly.pdbx_strand_id
1 'polypeptide(L)'
;MATEVKVLDKKGDAELIEYELWRKNKGYGRVLYGAYSLNTVSAILEKEVAKNSEFTVLEVEEDPLTGLEWQKVKGTAWIEKGGLTADVTPIWEVANASYTKSCSTCHVQPDIAHYDTNTWPGLFSGMVGFTNMDEDTSKVVLKYLQMHSMDFAKPAH
;
A
#
# COMPACT_ATOMS: atom_id res chain seq x y z
N MET A 1 -2.97 2.51 -6.30
CA MET A 1 -2.95 2.55 -4.82
C MET A 1 -2.30 3.85 -4.37
N ALA A 2 -2.78 4.50 -3.32
CA ALA A 2 -2.23 5.77 -2.86
C ALA A 2 -0.83 5.54 -2.24
N THR A 3 0.20 5.84 -3.01
CA THR A 3 1.62 5.73 -2.65
C THR A 3 2.25 7.07 -2.96
N GLU A 4 2.97 7.64 -2.01
CA GLU A 4 3.69 8.89 -2.23
C GLU A 4 4.87 8.67 -3.17
N VAL A 5 4.98 9.52 -4.18
CA VAL A 5 6.05 9.46 -5.17
C VAL A 5 6.49 10.86 -5.56
N LYS A 6 7.73 10.98 -6.02
CA LYS A 6 8.28 12.22 -6.56
C LYS A 6 8.39 12.12 -8.07
N VAL A 7 7.82 13.06 -8.80
CA VAL A 7 7.98 13.13 -10.26
C VAL A 7 9.34 13.73 -10.59
N LEU A 8 10.14 13.00 -11.37
CA LEU A 8 11.48 13.40 -11.78
C LEU A 8 11.51 13.96 -13.21
N ASP A 9 10.73 13.34 -14.11
CA ASP A 9 10.73 13.70 -15.54
C ASP A 9 9.39 13.33 -16.18
N LYS A 10 9.11 13.92 -17.36
CA LYS A 10 7.90 13.68 -18.16
C LYS A 10 8.29 13.52 -19.62
N LYS A 11 7.84 12.43 -20.25
CA LYS A 11 8.14 12.14 -21.64
C LYS A 11 6.91 11.59 -22.37
N GLY A 12 6.27 12.44 -23.17
CA GLY A 12 5.03 12.08 -23.88
C GLY A 12 3.92 11.72 -22.89
N ASP A 13 3.42 10.49 -22.98
CA ASP A 13 2.38 9.95 -22.12
C ASP A 13 2.93 9.14 -20.94
N ALA A 14 4.21 9.31 -20.60
CA ALA A 14 4.85 8.67 -19.45
C ALA A 14 5.46 9.70 -18.49
N GLU A 15 5.46 9.38 -17.21
CA GLU A 15 6.06 10.14 -16.12
C GLU A 15 7.07 9.26 -15.40
N LEU A 16 8.30 9.75 -15.21
CA LEU A 16 9.33 9.09 -14.40
C LEU A 16 9.10 9.47 -12.95
N ILE A 17 8.87 8.47 -12.12
CA ILE A 17 8.71 8.65 -10.68
C ILE A 17 9.87 8.05 -9.90
N GLU A 18 10.19 8.67 -8.77
CA GLU A 18 11.03 8.13 -7.71
C GLU A 18 10.14 7.77 -6.53
N TYR A 19 10.41 6.64 -5.90
CA TYR A 19 9.70 6.17 -4.72
C TYR A 19 10.66 5.65 -3.66
N GLU A 20 10.26 5.73 -2.40
CA GLU A 20 10.93 5.12 -1.25
C GLU A 20 9.95 4.17 -0.57
N LEU A 21 10.21 2.88 -0.63
CA LEU A 21 9.32 1.84 -0.12
C LEU A 21 10.12 0.75 0.58
N TRP A 22 9.44 -0.05 1.37
CA TRP A 22 10.03 -1.19 2.05
C TRP A 22 9.86 -2.47 1.23
N ARG A 23 10.84 -3.35 1.27
CA ARG A 23 10.73 -4.71 0.74
C ARG A 23 11.30 -5.72 1.71
N LYS A 24 10.79 -6.94 1.67
CA LYS A 24 11.38 -8.07 2.39
C LYS A 24 12.58 -8.59 1.60
N ASN A 25 13.70 -8.85 2.27
CA ASN A 25 14.86 -9.50 1.66
C ASN A 25 14.59 -10.99 1.51
N LYS A 26 13.59 -11.34 0.68
CA LYS A 26 13.16 -12.70 0.41
C LYS A 26 12.76 -12.86 -1.06
N GLY A 27 13.25 -13.91 -1.70
CA GLY A 27 13.00 -14.16 -3.11
C GLY A 27 13.54 -13.02 -3.98
N TYR A 28 12.73 -12.53 -4.91
CA TYR A 28 13.13 -11.43 -5.81
C TYR A 28 12.77 -10.03 -5.29
N GLY A 29 12.27 -9.92 -4.06
CA GLY A 29 11.85 -8.64 -3.49
C GLY A 29 10.77 -7.92 -4.31
N ARG A 30 9.85 -8.67 -4.92
CA ARG A 30 8.84 -8.13 -5.86
C ARG A 30 7.79 -7.25 -5.22
N VAL A 31 7.47 -7.51 -3.96
CA VAL A 31 6.41 -6.77 -3.25
C VAL A 31 7.04 -5.62 -2.51
N LEU A 32 6.56 -4.42 -2.80
CA LEU A 32 6.96 -3.18 -2.13
C LEU A 32 5.84 -2.74 -1.18
N TYR A 33 6.22 -2.40 0.04
CA TYR A 33 5.33 -2.06 1.15
C TYR A 33 5.49 -0.59 1.53
N GLY A 34 4.41 0.01 2.01
CA GLY A 34 4.39 1.42 2.40
C GLY A 34 5.10 1.72 3.71
N ALA A 35 5.26 0.72 4.59
CA ALA A 35 5.90 0.90 5.89
C ALA A 35 6.60 -0.39 6.35
N TYR A 36 7.60 -0.22 7.23
CA TYR A 36 8.35 -1.30 7.85
C TYR A 36 7.43 -2.22 8.66
N SER A 37 7.63 -3.53 8.51
CA SER A 37 6.89 -4.60 9.21
C SER A 37 5.36 -4.59 9.02
N LEU A 38 4.83 -3.70 8.19
CA LEU A 38 3.41 -3.59 7.88
C LEU A 38 3.10 -4.13 6.48
N ASN A 39 2.07 -4.98 6.36
CA ASN A 39 1.67 -5.58 5.09
C ASN A 39 0.84 -4.61 4.20
N THR A 40 1.23 -3.35 4.16
CA THR A 40 0.62 -2.31 3.31
C THR A 40 1.21 -2.34 1.91
N VAL A 41 0.76 -3.26 1.08
CA VAL A 41 1.25 -3.39 -0.29
C VAL A 41 1.05 -2.08 -1.06
N SER A 42 2.13 -1.56 -1.61
CA SER A 42 2.17 -0.32 -2.40
C SER A 42 2.41 -0.58 -3.89
N ALA A 43 3.24 -1.58 -4.21
CA ALA A 43 3.43 -2.04 -5.58
C ALA A 43 3.83 -3.52 -5.59
N ILE A 44 3.53 -4.18 -6.70
CA ILE A 44 4.01 -5.54 -6.99
C ILE A 44 4.70 -5.48 -8.34
N LEU A 45 6.01 -5.67 -8.34
CA LEU A 45 6.80 -5.68 -9.56
C LEU A 45 6.66 -7.03 -10.28
N GLU A 46 6.68 -7.00 -11.60
CA GLU A 46 6.85 -8.22 -12.36
C GLU A 46 8.24 -8.83 -12.10
N LYS A 47 8.35 -10.14 -12.23
CA LYS A 47 9.57 -10.88 -11.88
C LYS A 47 10.81 -10.36 -12.61
N GLU A 48 10.67 -10.12 -13.91
CA GLU A 48 11.80 -9.63 -14.73
C GLU A 48 12.13 -8.17 -14.40
N VAL A 49 11.14 -7.36 -14.07
CA VAL A 49 11.35 -5.99 -13.59
C VAL A 49 12.11 -6.02 -12.26
N ALA A 50 11.66 -6.82 -11.29
CA ALA A 50 12.31 -6.92 -9.98
C ALA A 50 13.76 -7.40 -10.05
N LYS A 51 14.07 -8.33 -10.97
CA LYS A 51 15.44 -8.82 -11.19
C LYS A 51 16.38 -7.78 -11.79
N ASN A 52 15.85 -6.94 -12.67
CA ASN A 52 16.63 -5.97 -13.42
C ASN A 52 16.58 -4.56 -12.85
N SER A 53 15.76 -4.33 -11.80
CA SER A 53 15.67 -3.04 -11.13
C SER A 53 16.88 -2.83 -10.22
N GLU A 54 17.53 -1.70 -10.38
CA GLU A 54 18.56 -1.23 -9.46
C GLU A 54 17.88 -0.45 -8.33
N PHE A 55 18.06 -0.93 -7.10
CA PHE A 55 17.56 -0.27 -5.91
C PHE A 55 18.71 0.30 -5.10
N THR A 56 18.58 1.54 -4.66
CA THR A 56 19.45 2.08 -3.61
C THR A 56 18.85 1.68 -2.26
N VAL A 57 19.59 0.88 -1.48
CA VAL A 57 19.18 0.54 -0.12
C VAL A 57 19.49 1.72 0.79
N LEU A 58 18.48 2.24 1.47
CA LEU A 58 18.58 3.40 2.35
C LEU A 58 18.72 2.98 3.82
N GLU A 59 18.00 1.89 4.19
CA GLU A 59 17.89 1.43 5.56
C GLU A 59 17.68 -0.09 5.57
N VAL A 60 18.14 -0.77 6.59
CA VAL A 60 17.97 -2.22 6.78
C VAL A 60 17.54 -2.47 8.21
N GLU A 61 16.44 -3.19 8.39
CA GLU A 61 15.86 -3.54 9.68
C GLU A 61 15.50 -5.02 9.73
N GLU A 62 15.70 -5.66 10.86
CA GLU A 62 15.28 -7.04 11.11
C GLU A 62 13.99 -7.06 11.92
N ASP A 63 12.97 -7.71 11.39
CA ASP A 63 11.70 -7.90 12.09
C ASP A 63 11.90 -8.84 13.29
N PRO A 64 11.73 -8.37 14.52
CA PRO A 64 12.03 -9.15 15.73
C PRO A 64 11.10 -10.35 15.93
N LEU A 65 9.94 -10.39 15.28
CA LEU A 65 8.99 -11.48 15.38
C LEU A 65 9.27 -12.60 14.38
N THR A 66 9.73 -12.24 13.20
CA THR A 66 9.91 -13.20 12.10
C THR A 66 11.36 -13.47 11.77
N GLY A 67 12.31 -12.66 12.23
CA GLY A 67 13.71 -12.70 11.85
C GLY A 67 13.95 -12.34 10.38
N LEU A 68 12.94 -11.75 9.71
CA LEU A 68 13.04 -11.35 8.32
C LEU A 68 13.69 -9.98 8.21
N GLU A 69 14.72 -9.89 7.40
CA GLU A 69 15.32 -8.61 7.03
C GLU A 69 14.39 -7.84 6.08
N TRP A 70 14.16 -6.58 6.40
CA TRP A 70 13.47 -5.61 5.58
C TRP A 70 14.44 -4.53 5.12
N GLN A 71 14.29 -4.10 3.89
CA GLN A 71 15.11 -3.06 3.29
C GLN A 71 14.21 -1.91 2.84
N LYS A 72 14.49 -0.71 3.32
CA LYS A 72 13.96 0.51 2.72
C LYS A 72 14.75 0.81 1.46
N VAL A 73 14.07 0.85 0.34
CA VAL A 73 14.70 1.03 -0.96
C VAL A 73 14.16 2.24 -1.69
N LYS A 74 15.06 2.93 -2.37
CA LYS A 74 14.73 3.96 -3.35
C LYS A 74 14.85 3.35 -4.73
N GLY A 75 13.83 3.57 -5.54
CA GLY A 75 13.79 3.13 -6.93
C GLY A 75 13.12 4.15 -7.83
N THR A 76 13.23 3.95 -9.13
CA THR A 76 12.55 4.76 -10.15
C THR A 76 11.75 3.86 -11.07
N ALA A 77 10.65 4.40 -11.62
CA ALA A 77 9.84 3.71 -12.61
C ALA A 77 9.20 4.70 -13.56
N TRP A 78 9.02 4.29 -14.82
CA TRP A 78 8.13 4.98 -15.74
C TRP A 78 6.71 4.49 -15.56
N ILE A 79 5.77 5.41 -15.39
CA ILE A 79 4.34 5.11 -15.27
C ILE A 79 3.57 5.86 -16.34
N GLU A 80 2.37 5.38 -16.69
CA GLU A 80 1.48 6.08 -17.58
C GLU A 80 0.97 7.38 -16.94
N LYS A 81 0.85 8.41 -17.76
CA LYS A 81 0.32 9.71 -17.36
C LYS A 81 -1.13 9.58 -16.89
N GLY A 82 -1.49 10.36 -15.88
CA GLY A 82 -2.86 10.44 -15.34
C GLY A 82 -3.10 9.58 -14.10
N GLY A 83 -2.11 8.76 -13.66
CA GLY A 83 -2.17 7.99 -12.41
C GLY A 83 -1.76 8.75 -11.16
N LEU A 84 -1.38 10.03 -11.27
CA LEU A 84 -0.89 10.83 -10.15
C LEU A 84 -1.91 11.91 -9.74
N THR A 85 -1.99 12.16 -8.45
CA THR A 85 -2.73 13.28 -7.87
C THR A 85 -1.84 14.03 -6.87
N ALA A 86 -2.02 15.34 -6.77
CA ALA A 86 -1.37 16.15 -5.74
C ALA A 86 -2.10 16.06 -4.39
N ASP A 87 -3.35 15.60 -4.39
CA ASP A 87 -4.17 15.49 -3.19
C ASP A 87 -4.82 14.10 -3.14
N VAL A 88 -4.55 13.37 -2.08
CA VAL A 88 -5.09 12.05 -1.82
C VAL A 88 -6.48 12.08 -1.17
N THR A 89 -6.90 13.22 -0.64
CA THR A 89 -8.15 13.38 0.10
C THR A 89 -9.37 12.87 -0.67
N PRO A 90 -9.58 13.22 -1.96
CA PRO A 90 -10.73 12.70 -2.71
C PRO A 90 -10.73 11.17 -2.83
N ILE A 91 -9.56 10.55 -2.91
CA ILE A 91 -9.44 9.08 -2.95
C ILE A 91 -9.90 8.47 -1.63
N TRP A 92 -9.49 9.08 -0.51
CA TRP A 92 -9.88 8.62 0.83
C TRP A 92 -11.36 8.85 1.14
N GLU A 93 -11.94 9.94 0.65
CA GLU A 93 -13.37 10.20 0.77
C GLU A 93 -14.19 9.12 0.05
N VAL A 94 -13.82 8.76 -1.18
CA VAL A 94 -14.46 7.68 -1.94
C VAL A 94 -14.28 6.33 -1.24
N ALA A 95 -13.09 6.04 -0.73
CA ALA A 95 -12.80 4.80 -0.01
C ALA A 95 -13.65 4.70 1.27
N ASN A 96 -13.70 5.77 2.06
CA ASN A 96 -14.52 5.82 3.28
C ASN A 96 -16.01 5.67 3.00
N ALA A 97 -16.52 6.36 1.97
CA ALA A 97 -17.92 6.25 1.56
C ALA A 97 -18.26 4.82 1.10
N SER A 98 -17.37 4.18 0.34
CA SER A 98 -17.54 2.80 -0.12
C SER A 98 -17.50 1.82 1.05
N TYR A 99 -16.57 1.99 2.00
CA TYR A 99 -16.51 1.20 3.23
C TYR A 99 -17.79 1.33 4.03
N THR A 100 -18.20 2.56 4.34
CA THR A 100 -19.41 2.84 5.13
C THR A 100 -20.64 2.23 4.47
N LYS A 101 -20.85 2.50 3.18
CA LYS A 101 -22.02 2.00 2.43
C LYS A 101 -22.09 0.47 2.42
N SER A 102 -20.96 -0.19 2.18
CA SER A 102 -20.96 -1.65 1.97
C SER A 102 -20.94 -2.44 3.27
N CYS A 103 -20.19 -1.97 4.28
CA CYS A 103 -20.01 -2.73 5.52
C CYS A 103 -21.08 -2.47 6.59
N SER A 104 -21.80 -1.35 6.52
CA SER A 104 -22.91 -1.06 7.44
C SER A 104 -24.22 -1.76 7.07
N THR A 105 -24.28 -2.48 5.95
CA THR A 105 -25.51 -3.10 5.47
C THR A 105 -25.99 -4.25 6.37
N CYS A 106 -25.09 -5.04 6.93
CA CYS A 106 -25.42 -6.23 7.69
C CYS A 106 -25.31 -6.05 9.21
N HIS A 107 -24.38 -5.20 9.67
CA HIS A 107 -24.13 -4.90 11.08
C HIS A 107 -23.40 -3.56 11.20
N VAL A 108 -23.18 -3.10 12.43
CA VAL A 108 -22.36 -1.91 12.68
C VAL A 108 -20.95 -2.18 12.14
N GLN A 109 -20.50 -1.31 11.23
CA GLN A 109 -19.16 -1.40 10.69
C GLN A 109 -18.10 -1.25 11.79
N PRO A 110 -17.00 -2.00 11.76
CA PRO A 110 -15.91 -1.80 12.69
C PRO A 110 -15.29 -0.40 12.58
N ASP A 111 -14.91 0.17 13.73
CA ASP A 111 -14.09 1.38 13.75
C ASP A 111 -12.72 1.08 13.12
N ILE A 112 -12.26 1.98 12.24
CA ILE A 112 -11.03 1.79 11.49
C ILE A 112 -9.82 1.73 12.42
N ALA A 113 -9.80 2.57 13.46
CA ALA A 113 -8.74 2.61 14.45
C ALA A 113 -8.83 1.52 15.53
N HIS A 114 -9.82 0.61 15.45
CA HIS A 114 -9.95 -0.49 16.41
C HIS A 114 -8.95 -1.62 16.15
N TYR A 115 -8.52 -1.79 14.91
CA TYR A 115 -7.59 -2.84 14.50
C TYR A 115 -6.25 -2.28 14.02
N ASP A 116 -5.21 -3.12 14.13
CA ASP A 116 -3.91 -2.82 13.56
C ASP A 116 -3.87 -3.03 12.04
N THR A 117 -2.84 -2.48 11.41
CA THR A 117 -2.63 -2.51 9.97
C THR A 117 -2.58 -3.93 9.40
N ASN A 118 -1.96 -4.86 10.11
CA ASN A 118 -1.77 -6.23 9.64
C ASN A 118 -3.00 -7.12 9.85
N THR A 119 -3.91 -6.75 10.73
CA THR A 119 -5.19 -7.43 10.96
C THR A 119 -6.22 -7.12 9.86
N TRP A 120 -6.22 -5.91 9.33
CA TRP A 120 -7.21 -5.48 8.32
C TRP A 120 -7.31 -6.38 7.09
N PRO A 121 -6.23 -6.88 6.46
CA PRO A 121 -6.35 -7.74 5.28
C PRO A 121 -7.18 -9.00 5.54
N GLY A 122 -7.01 -9.65 6.69
CA GLY A 122 -7.77 -10.84 7.06
C GLY A 122 -9.25 -10.53 7.29
N LEU A 123 -9.54 -9.51 8.09
CA LEU A 123 -10.92 -9.07 8.36
C LEU A 123 -11.64 -8.64 7.08
N PHE A 124 -11.00 -7.80 6.27
CA PHE A 124 -11.58 -7.28 5.05
C PHE A 124 -11.86 -8.39 4.03
N SER A 125 -10.93 -9.34 3.85
CA SER A 125 -11.12 -10.45 2.92
C SER A 125 -12.29 -11.36 3.30
N GLY A 126 -12.57 -11.51 4.60
CA GLY A 126 -13.73 -12.27 5.09
C GLY A 126 -15.07 -11.58 4.86
N MET A 127 -15.07 -10.26 4.68
CA MET A 127 -16.30 -9.46 4.53
C MET A 127 -16.57 -9.00 3.10
N VAL A 128 -15.53 -8.71 2.32
CA VAL A 128 -15.68 -8.10 0.99
C VAL A 128 -16.46 -8.97 0.01
N GLY A 129 -16.36 -10.30 0.14
CA GLY A 129 -17.11 -11.24 -0.70
C GLY A 129 -18.65 -11.18 -0.54
N PHE A 130 -19.15 -10.56 0.53
CA PHE A 130 -20.57 -10.31 0.73
C PHE A 130 -21.03 -8.94 0.22
N THR A 131 -20.14 -8.17 -0.36
CA THR A 131 -20.42 -6.84 -0.91
C THR A 131 -20.44 -6.91 -2.46
N ASN A 132 -20.99 -5.86 -3.09
CA ASN A 132 -20.91 -5.67 -4.54
C ASN A 132 -19.71 -4.79 -4.93
N MET A 133 -18.67 -4.75 -4.10
CA MET A 133 -17.49 -3.92 -4.33
C MET A 133 -16.64 -4.57 -5.44
N ASP A 134 -16.31 -3.81 -6.47
CA ASP A 134 -15.38 -4.25 -7.51
C ASP A 134 -13.95 -4.38 -6.96
N GLU A 135 -13.08 -5.05 -7.71
CA GLU A 135 -11.72 -5.36 -7.27
C GLU A 135 -10.88 -4.10 -7.02
N ASP A 136 -10.99 -3.08 -7.86
CA ASP A 136 -10.18 -1.87 -7.73
C ASP A 136 -10.65 -1.02 -6.56
N THR A 137 -11.96 -0.87 -6.37
CA THR A 137 -12.53 -0.23 -5.18
C THR A 137 -12.12 -0.99 -3.92
N SER A 138 -12.16 -2.31 -3.92
CA SER A 138 -11.75 -3.15 -2.79
C SER A 138 -10.30 -2.92 -2.39
N LYS A 139 -9.38 -2.81 -3.36
CA LYS A 139 -7.96 -2.52 -3.11
C LYS A 139 -7.76 -1.15 -2.47
N VAL A 140 -8.48 -0.14 -2.96
CA VAL A 140 -8.40 1.23 -2.42
C VAL A 140 -8.98 1.29 -1.02
N VAL A 141 -10.12 0.64 -0.76
CA VAL A 141 -10.74 0.56 0.56
C VAL A 141 -9.81 -0.15 1.55
N LEU A 142 -9.25 -1.31 1.20
CA LEU A 142 -8.30 -2.00 2.07
C LEU A 142 -7.11 -1.11 2.41
N LYS A 143 -6.54 -0.42 1.41
CA LYS A 143 -5.42 0.50 1.63
C LYS A 143 -5.81 1.65 2.57
N TYR A 144 -7.00 2.21 2.40
CA TYR A 144 -7.54 3.24 3.28
C TYR A 144 -7.64 2.74 4.73
N LEU A 145 -8.22 1.56 4.95
CA LEU A 145 -8.35 0.97 6.28
C LEU A 145 -6.99 0.75 6.94
N GLN A 146 -6.03 0.22 6.20
CA GLN A 146 -4.68 0.00 6.69
C GLN A 146 -3.97 1.31 7.06
N MET A 147 -4.08 2.35 6.23
CA MET A 147 -3.40 3.63 6.46
C MET A 147 -4.05 4.49 7.56
N HIS A 148 -5.28 4.15 7.95
CA HIS A 148 -6.00 4.83 9.05
C HIS A 148 -6.18 3.93 10.27
N SER A 149 -5.49 2.77 10.31
CA SER A 149 -5.47 1.86 11.44
C SER A 149 -4.71 2.43 12.65
N MET A 150 -4.92 1.80 13.81
CA MET A 150 -4.41 2.31 15.09
C MET A 150 -2.88 2.46 15.19
N ASP A 151 -2.14 1.74 14.37
CA ASP A 151 -0.67 1.63 14.45
C ASP A 151 0.07 2.22 13.23
N PHE A 152 -0.63 2.50 12.11
CA PHE A 152 0.03 2.96 10.89
C PHE A 152 0.77 4.29 11.06
N ALA A 153 0.20 5.23 11.80
CA ALA A 153 0.78 6.55 12.03
C ALA A 153 1.76 6.61 13.23
N LYS A 154 1.94 5.47 13.93
CA LYS A 154 2.88 5.41 15.05
C LYS A 154 4.23 4.92 14.52
N PRO A 155 5.33 5.67 14.75
CA PRO A 155 6.67 5.14 14.46
C PRO A 155 6.85 3.85 15.27
N ALA A 156 7.37 2.81 14.60
CA ALA A 156 7.80 1.60 15.28
C ALA A 156 8.84 2.02 16.33
N HIS A 157 8.56 1.66 17.59
CA HIS A 157 9.47 1.86 18.70
C HIS A 157 10.51 0.75 18.72
#